data_5e96e7261781de1a6d7193d2e66eb669
#
_entry.id   5e96e7261781de1a6d7193d2e66eb669
#
_cell.length_a   1.000
_cell.length_b   1.000
_cell.length_c   1.000
_cell.angle_alpha   90.00
_cell.angle_beta   90.00
_cell.angle_gamma   90.00
#
_symmetry.space_group_name_H-M   'P 1'
#
loop_
_entity.id
_entity.type
_entity.pdbx_description
1 polymer ?
#
loop_
_entity_poly.entity_id
_entity_poly.type
_entity_poly.pdbx_seq_one_letter_code
_entity_poly.pdbx_strand_id
1 'polypeptide(L)'
;MHKVLFVCTANIYRSRFSEEVYNYLARKVLLSSRAFSAGLMVGHYKTRTIYAPAMEYLNRLNIIPRRKDELSIHINDLDLDEYDKIICMDKNENEPMVSANKRLHCLNIEYWDIIDEPMVSRQISLPKCYERVENLVNHQIKEPKH
;
A
#
# COMPACT_ATOMS: atom_id res chain seq x y z
N MET A 1 -6.59 4.46 -17.10
CA MET A 1 -6.84 3.63 -15.91
C MET A 1 -6.27 4.36 -14.68
N HIS A 2 -7.08 4.50 -13.65
CA HIS A 2 -6.66 5.12 -12.39
C HIS A 2 -5.68 4.19 -11.65
N LYS A 3 -4.53 4.71 -11.21
CA LYS A 3 -3.51 3.93 -10.51
C LYS A 3 -3.21 4.52 -9.15
N VAL A 4 -3.22 3.66 -8.12
CA VAL A 4 -2.90 4.02 -6.74
C VAL A 4 -1.62 3.31 -6.32
N LEU A 5 -0.69 4.03 -5.70
CA LEU A 5 0.55 3.47 -5.16
C LEU A 5 0.51 3.54 -3.64
N PHE A 6 0.57 2.39 -2.99
CA PHE A 6 0.72 2.29 -1.54
C PHE A 6 2.19 2.16 -1.19
N VAL A 7 2.65 2.96 -0.22
CA VAL A 7 4.05 3.05 0.14
C VAL A 7 4.24 2.83 1.63
N CYS A 8 5.20 1.99 1.99
CA CYS A 8 5.66 1.86 3.37
C CYS A 8 7.20 1.81 3.37
N THR A 9 7.81 1.42 4.47
CA THR A 9 9.27 1.42 4.56
C THR A 9 9.88 0.30 3.72
N ALA A 10 9.55 -0.96 3.99
CA ALA A 10 10.22 -2.12 3.40
C ALA A 10 9.46 -2.79 2.24
N ASN A 11 8.20 -2.45 2.03
CA ASN A 11 7.32 -3.06 1.02
C ASN A 11 7.17 -4.59 1.21
N ILE A 12 7.00 -5.01 2.46
CA ILE A 12 6.74 -6.43 2.77
C ILE A 12 5.46 -6.62 3.58
N TYR A 13 4.92 -5.57 4.20
CA TYR A 13 3.82 -5.68 5.16
C TYR A 13 2.64 -4.79 4.77
N ARG A 14 2.57 -3.56 5.31
CA ARG A 14 1.41 -2.66 5.19
C ARG A 14 1.04 -2.30 3.75
N SER A 15 2.01 -1.94 2.95
CA SER A 15 1.77 -1.56 1.55
C SER A 15 1.38 -2.76 0.69
N ARG A 16 1.99 -3.92 0.92
CA ARG A 16 1.66 -5.15 0.20
C ARG A 16 0.23 -5.62 0.55
N PHE A 17 -0.12 -5.55 1.82
CA PHE A 17 -1.48 -5.86 2.28
C PHE A 17 -2.50 -4.92 1.60
N SER A 18 -2.24 -3.62 1.63
CA SER A 18 -3.14 -2.61 1.02
C SER A 18 -3.33 -2.83 -0.47
N GLU A 19 -2.27 -3.13 -1.18
CA GLU A 19 -2.32 -3.42 -2.62
C GLU A 19 -3.26 -4.58 -2.92
N GLU A 20 -3.12 -5.69 -2.20
CA GLU A 20 -3.92 -6.89 -2.44
C GLU A 20 -5.39 -6.69 -2.06
N VAL A 21 -5.65 -6.00 -0.95
CA VAL A 21 -7.02 -5.67 -0.53
C VAL A 21 -7.69 -4.75 -1.56
N TYR A 22 -6.99 -3.70 -1.98
CA TYR A 22 -7.53 -2.74 -2.95
C TYR A 22 -7.91 -3.44 -4.26
N ASN A 23 -7.00 -4.24 -4.79
CA ASN A 23 -7.24 -4.91 -6.07
C ASN A 23 -8.38 -5.92 -5.97
N TYR A 24 -8.51 -6.62 -4.84
CA TYR A 24 -9.62 -7.53 -4.60
C TYR A 24 -10.96 -6.77 -4.57
N LEU A 25 -11.04 -5.70 -3.78
CA LEU A 25 -12.26 -4.92 -3.64
C LEU A 25 -12.65 -4.21 -4.95
N ALA A 26 -11.66 -3.67 -5.67
CA ALA A 26 -11.90 -3.00 -6.94
C ALA A 26 -12.49 -3.97 -7.98
N ARG A 27 -11.93 -5.19 -8.06
CA ARG A 27 -12.48 -6.21 -8.97
C ARG A 27 -13.90 -6.59 -8.60
N LYS A 28 -14.17 -6.73 -7.30
CA LYS A 28 -15.48 -7.14 -6.80
C LYS A 28 -16.58 -6.16 -7.20
N VAL A 29 -16.28 -4.88 -7.26
CA VAL A 29 -17.24 -3.83 -7.63
C VAL A 29 -17.04 -3.34 -9.06
N LEU A 30 -16.25 -4.03 -9.86
CA LEU A 30 -15.99 -3.72 -11.28
C LEU A 30 -15.39 -2.31 -11.49
N LEU A 31 -14.59 -1.84 -10.55
CA LEU A 31 -13.84 -0.60 -10.67
C LEU A 31 -12.57 -0.87 -11.48
N SER A 32 -12.31 -0.09 -12.53
CA SER A 32 -11.15 -0.30 -13.41
C SER A 32 -9.82 0.17 -12.81
N SER A 33 -9.85 0.76 -11.63
CA SER A 33 -8.65 1.21 -10.93
C SER A 33 -7.77 0.04 -10.47
N ARG A 34 -6.46 0.27 -10.37
CA ARG A 34 -5.47 -0.72 -9.92
C ARG A 34 -4.56 -0.13 -8.87
N ALA A 35 -4.15 -0.95 -7.92
CA ALA A 35 -3.16 -0.59 -6.91
C ALA A 35 -1.84 -1.31 -7.14
N PHE A 36 -0.79 -0.65 -6.74
CA PHE A 36 0.59 -1.13 -6.73
C PHE A 36 1.20 -0.75 -5.38
N SER A 37 2.38 -1.26 -5.07
CA SER A 37 3.05 -0.90 -3.83
C SER A 37 4.54 -0.79 -4.01
N ALA A 38 5.18 -0.03 -3.12
CA ALA A 38 6.62 0.17 -3.12
C ALA A 38 7.11 0.49 -1.71
N GLY A 39 8.42 0.47 -1.52
CA GLY A 39 9.05 0.81 -0.27
C GLY A 39 10.03 1.96 -0.41
N LEU A 40 10.20 2.71 0.67
CA LEU A 40 11.15 3.82 0.73
C LEU A 40 12.57 3.35 1.08
N MET A 41 12.69 2.20 1.76
CA MET A 41 13.96 1.60 2.17
C MET A 41 13.88 0.08 2.00
N VAL A 42 14.06 -0.39 0.78
CA VAL A 42 13.94 -1.81 0.44
C VAL A 42 15.31 -2.49 0.52
N GLY A 43 15.34 -3.74 0.98
CA GLY A 43 16.54 -4.55 1.00
C GLY A 43 17.25 -4.62 2.34
N HIS A 44 16.70 -3.99 3.39
CA HIS A 44 17.28 -4.04 4.75
C HIS A 44 16.87 -5.29 5.52
N TYR A 45 15.91 -6.06 5.01
CA TYR A 45 15.43 -7.29 5.63
C TYR A 45 15.86 -8.48 4.77
N LYS A 46 16.02 -9.65 5.41
CA LYS A 46 16.41 -10.88 4.70
C LYS A 46 15.37 -11.31 3.68
N THR A 47 14.09 -11.19 4.03
CA THR A 47 13.02 -11.50 3.10
C THR A 47 12.54 -10.24 2.39
N ARG A 48 12.16 -10.39 1.12
CA ARG A 48 11.58 -9.34 0.31
C ARG A 48 10.19 -9.74 -0.22
N THR A 49 9.66 -10.89 0.23
CA THR A 49 8.30 -11.31 -0.09
C THR A 49 7.33 -10.81 0.97
N ILE A 50 6.04 -10.99 0.73
CA ILE A 50 5.03 -10.50 1.68
C ILE A 50 5.20 -11.15 3.06
N TYR A 51 5.13 -10.33 4.11
CA TYR A 51 5.30 -10.75 5.48
C TYR A 51 4.18 -11.73 5.88
N ALA A 52 4.56 -12.85 6.54
CA ALA A 52 3.63 -13.94 6.85
C ALA A 52 2.34 -13.49 7.56
N PRO A 53 2.36 -12.62 8.58
CA PRO A 53 1.12 -12.17 9.22
C PRO A 53 0.15 -11.46 8.29
N ALA A 54 0.65 -10.68 7.33
CA ALA A 54 -0.20 -10.06 6.33
C ALA A 54 -0.83 -11.11 5.42
N MET A 55 -0.04 -12.11 5.03
CA MET A 55 -0.53 -13.24 4.23
C MET A 55 -1.62 -14.03 4.94
N GLU A 56 -1.43 -14.31 6.23
CA GLU A 56 -2.43 -15.00 7.05
C GLU A 56 -3.74 -14.24 7.13
N TYR A 57 -3.66 -12.92 7.31
CA TYR A 57 -4.85 -12.09 7.40
C TYR A 57 -5.59 -12.03 6.05
N LEU A 58 -4.87 -11.94 4.94
CA LEU A 58 -5.48 -12.03 3.61
C LEU A 58 -6.23 -13.36 3.44
N ASN A 59 -5.61 -14.45 3.89
CA ASN A 59 -6.26 -15.77 3.83
C ASN A 59 -7.56 -15.82 4.64
N ARG A 60 -7.58 -15.20 5.82
CA ARG A 60 -8.80 -15.10 6.64
C ARG A 60 -9.91 -14.30 5.95
N LEU A 61 -9.52 -13.31 5.16
CA LEU A 61 -10.46 -12.49 4.38
C LEU A 61 -10.88 -13.15 3.07
N ASN A 62 -10.37 -14.35 2.79
CA ASN A 62 -10.56 -15.06 1.53
C ASN A 62 -10.04 -14.28 0.31
N ILE A 63 -8.98 -13.52 0.51
CA ILE A 63 -8.30 -12.79 -0.56
C ILE A 63 -7.08 -13.57 -0.98
N ILE A 64 -7.03 -13.97 -2.26
CA ILE A 64 -5.88 -14.65 -2.84
C ILE A 64 -4.93 -13.59 -3.40
N PRO A 65 -3.73 -13.43 -2.81
CA PRO A 65 -2.79 -12.42 -3.30
C PRO A 65 -2.30 -12.72 -4.71
N ARG A 66 -2.30 -11.73 -5.58
CA ARG A 66 -1.83 -11.89 -6.96
C ARG A 66 -0.31 -11.84 -7.08
N ARG A 67 0.34 -11.12 -6.16
CA ARG A 67 1.79 -10.92 -6.20
C ARG A 67 2.50 -11.54 -5.01
N LYS A 68 1.99 -12.66 -4.48
CA LYS A 68 2.53 -13.27 -3.24
C LYS A 68 4.01 -13.65 -3.34
N ASP A 69 4.46 -14.06 -4.53
CA ASP A 69 5.83 -14.53 -4.75
C ASP A 69 6.76 -13.44 -5.29
N GLU A 70 6.25 -12.25 -5.56
CA GLU A 70 7.05 -11.17 -6.07
C GLU A 70 7.79 -10.44 -4.96
N LEU A 71 8.98 -9.96 -5.30
CA LEU A 71 9.84 -9.25 -4.35
C LEU A 71 9.38 -7.81 -4.17
N SER A 72 9.74 -7.24 -3.02
CA SER A 72 9.52 -5.82 -2.72
C SER A 72 10.22 -4.94 -3.77
N ILE A 73 9.62 -3.78 -4.02
CA ILE A 73 10.06 -2.84 -5.05
C ILE A 73 10.46 -1.54 -4.36
N HIS A 74 11.64 -1.02 -4.67
CA HIS A 74 12.05 0.30 -4.21
C HIS A 74 11.34 1.37 -5.02
N ILE A 75 10.85 2.41 -4.36
CA ILE A 75 10.07 3.48 -5.01
C ILE A 75 10.86 4.15 -6.15
N ASN A 76 12.18 4.21 -6.05
CA ASN A 76 13.03 4.80 -7.08
C ASN A 76 13.08 3.99 -8.38
N ASP A 77 12.61 2.75 -8.36
CA ASP A 77 12.55 1.90 -9.56
C ASP A 77 11.26 2.09 -10.36
N LEU A 78 10.35 2.95 -9.88
CA LEU A 78 9.06 3.19 -10.51
C LEU A 78 9.03 4.53 -11.24
N ASP A 79 8.21 4.60 -12.28
CA ASP A 79 7.83 5.86 -12.91
C ASP A 79 6.66 6.46 -12.13
N LEU A 80 6.95 7.42 -11.26
CA LEU A 80 5.99 7.97 -10.32
C LEU A 80 4.91 8.81 -10.99
N ASP A 81 5.14 9.28 -12.21
CA ASP A 81 4.15 10.05 -12.96
C ASP A 81 2.98 9.18 -13.43
N GLU A 82 3.12 7.87 -13.41
CA GLU A 82 2.05 6.95 -13.78
C GLU A 82 0.92 6.86 -12.74
N TYR A 83 1.17 7.30 -11.51
CA TYR A 83 0.24 7.11 -10.40
C TYR A 83 -0.61 8.34 -10.16
N ASP A 84 -1.91 8.14 -10.05
CA ASP A 84 -2.87 9.20 -9.77
C ASP A 84 -2.93 9.55 -8.30
N LYS A 85 -2.56 8.60 -7.43
CA LYS A 85 -2.56 8.78 -5.99
C LYS A 85 -1.42 7.99 -5.38
N ILE A 86 -0.66 8.64 -4.49
CA ILE A 86 0.43 8.01 -3.74
C ILE A 86 0.11 8.15 -2.26
N ILE A 87 0.02 7.02 -1.56
CA ILE A 87 -0.37 6.97 -0.15
C ILE A 87 0.72 6.27 0.65
N CYS A 88 1.35 6.99 1.58
CA CYS A 88 2.27 6.41 2.56
C CYS A 88 1.49 5.92 3.76
N MET A 89 1.86 4.76 4.27
CA MET A 89 1.11 4.06 5.30
C MET A 89 1.16 4.73 6.67
N ASP A 90 2.26 5.42 7.02
CA ASP A 90 2.39 6.09 8.31
C ASP A 90 3.16 7.39 8.15
N LYS A 91 2.50 8.51 8.42
CA LYS A 91 3.09 9.83 8.28
C LYS A 91 4.35 10.00 9.15
N ASN A 92 4.25 9.63 10.42
CA ASN A 92 5.37 9.85 11.35
C ASN A 92 6.61 9.06 10.95
N GLU A 93 6.43 7.84 10.45
CA GLU A 93 7.54 7.00 10.02
C GLU A 93 8.06 7.42 8.64
N ASN A 94 7.16 7.68 7.69
CA ASN A 94 7.50 7.80 6.28
C ASN A 94 7.83 9.24 5.83
N GLU A 95 7.27 10.26 6.47
CA GLU A 95 7.51 11.65 6.03
C GLU A 95 8.99 12.04 6.02
N PRO A 96 9.81 11.68 7.04
CA PRO A 96 11.24 11.96 6.98
C PRO A 96 11.93 11.26 5.80
N MET A 97 11.51 10.04 5.47
CA MET A 97 12.08 9.29 4.34
C MET A 97 11.69 9.93 3.01
N VAL A 98 10.46 10.42 2.89
CA VAL A 98 9.98 11.15 1.72
C VAL A 98 10.78 12.44 1.57
N SER A 99 10.99 13.19 2.65
CA SER A 99 11.76 14.43 2.63
C SER A 99 13.21 14.22 2.20
N ALA A 100 13.78 13.06 2.50
CA ALA A 100 15.15 12.71 2.11
C ALA A 100 15.24 12.21 0.66
N ASN A 101 14.15 11.98 -0.03
CA ASN A 101 14.13 11.44 -1.40
C ASN A 101 13.72 12.54 -2.39
N LYS A 102 14.68 13.03 -3.15
CA LYS A 102 14.48 14.16 -4.08
C LYS A 102 13.40 13.89 -5.14
N ARG A 103 13.25 12.64 -5.57
CA ARG A 103 12.26 12.27 -6.58
C ARG A 103 10.83 12.49 -6.11
N LEU A 104 10.61 12.60 -4.80
CA LEU A 104 9.29 12.72 -4.20
C LEU A 104 8.91 14.15 -3.86
N HIS A 105 9.83 15.12 -3.98
CA HIS A 105 9.62 16.49 -3.49
C HIS A 105 8.51 17.26 -4.19
N CYS A 106 8.27 16.98 -5.46
CA CYS A 106 7.24 17.71 -6.25
C CYS A 106 5.94 16.93 -6.35
N LEU A 107 5.81 15.81 -5.62
CA LEU A 107 4.63 14.96 -5.70
C LEU A 107 3.66 15.25 -4.56
N ASN A 108 2.38 15.14 -4.85
CA ASN A 108 1.35 15.25 -3.83
C ASN A 108 1.15 13.89 -3.16
N ILE A 109 1.65 13.74 -1.93
CA ILE A 109 1.62 12.48 -1.20
C ILE A 109 0.61 12.57 -0.07
N GLU A 110 -0.29 11.59 0.00
CA GLU A 110 -1.22 11.42 1.10
C GLU A 110 -0.59 10.50 2.14
N TYR A 111 -0.85 10.76 3.43
CA TYR A 111 -0.32 9.96 4.52
C TYR A 111 -1.47 9.39 5.34
N TRP A 112 -1.37 8.10 5.67
CA TRP A 112 -2.24 7.44 6.63
C TRP A 112 -1.53 7.31 7.98
N ASP A 113 -2.17 6.60 8.90
CA ASP A 113 -1.67 6.37 10.25
C ASP A 113 -1.72 4.88 10.61
N ILE A 114 -1.29 4.03 9.70
CA ILE A 114 -1.16 2.58 9.90
C ILE A 114 0.23 2.32 10.48
N ILE A 115 0.29 2.24 11.80
CA ILE A 115 1.54 2.15 12.54
C ILE A 115 2.04 0.70 12.56
N ASP A 116 3.35 0.53 12.34
CA ASP A 116 3.99 -0.78 12.26
C ASP A 116 4.19 -1.43 13.64
N GLU A 117 4.41 -2.74 13.62
CA GLU A 117 4.88 -3.49 14.79
C GLU A 117 6.29 -3.03 15.16
N PRO A 118 6.70 -3.06 16.41
CA PRO A 118 5.93 -3.51 17.59
C PRO A 118 5.08 -2.43 18.24
N MET A 119 5.07 -1.20 17.71
CA MET A 119 4.36 -0.07 18.32
C MET A 119 2.86 -0.28 18.37
N VAL A 120 2.28 -0.85 17.30
CA VAL A 120 0.87 -1.24 17.24
C VAL A 120 0.80 -2.67 16.71
N SER A 121 0.04 -3.53 17.37
CA SER A 121 -0.05 -4.93 16.97
C SER A 121 -0.81 -5.10 15.66
N ARG A 122 -0.52 -6.21 14.95
CA ARG A 122 -1.19 -6.56 13.70
C ARG A 122 -2.70 -6.75 13.86
N GLN A 123 -3.15 -7.16 15.04
CA GLN A 123 -4.57 -7.33 15.33
C GLN A 123 -5.33 -6.01 15.31
N ILE A 124 -4.62 -4.89 15.46
CA ILE A 124 -5.17 -3.54 15.37
C ILE A 124 -4.87 -2.92 14.00
N SER A 125 -3.62 -3.01 13.56
CA SER A 125 -3.15 -2.36 12.32
C SER A 125 -3.81 -2.90 11.06
N LEU A 126 -3.90 -4.23 10.93
CA LEU A 126 -4.41 -4.82 9.69
C LEU A 126 -5.91 -4.57 9.48
N PRO A 127 -6.78 -4.73 10.51
CA PRO A 127 -8.18 -4.33 10.35
C PRO A 127 -8.36 -2.84 10.03
N LYS A 128 -7.55 -1.97 10.65
CA LYS A 128 -7.57 -0.54 10.36
C LYS A 128 -7.15 -0.26 8.92
N CYS A 129 -6.12 -0.94 8.46
CA CYS A 129 -5.65 -0.82 7.08
C CYS A 129 -6.73 -1.27 6.09
N TYR A 130 -7.38 -2.39 6.36
CA TYR A 130 -8.49 -2.89 5.53
C TYR A 130 -9.60 -1.85 5.44
N GLU A 131 -10.01 -1.28 6.58
CA GLU A 131 -11.08 -0.27 6.62
C GLU A 131 -10.71 0.97 5.80
N ARG A 132 -9.46 1.44 5.90
CA ARG A 132 -8.99 2.59 5.11
C ARG A 132 -9.01 2.30 3.62
N VAL A 133 -8.58 1.11 3.21
CA VAL A 133 -8.61 0.71 1.80
C VAL A 133 -10.05 0.58 1.30
N GLU A 134 -10.92 -0.03 2.09
CA GLU A 134 -12.33 -0.17 1.75
C GLU A 134 -13.00 1.20 1.57
N ASN A 135 -12.72 2.14 2.48
CA ASN A 135 -13.24 3.51 2.37
C ASN A 135 -12.73 4.21 1.11
N LEU A 136 -11.47 3.98 0.75
CA LEU A 136 -10.91 4.55 -0.48
C LEU A 136 -11.62 4.02 -1.72
N VAL A 137 -11.83 2.72 -1.82
CA VAL A 137 -12.54 2.11 -2.95
C VAL A 137 -13.98 2.64 -3.02
N ASN A 138 -14.69 2.68 -1.88
CA ASN A 138 -16.06 3.16 -1.82
C ASN A 138 -16.16 4.63 -2.24
N HIS A 139 -15.20 5.44 -1.85
CA HIS A 139 -15.14 6.85 -2.27
C HIS A 139 -14.94 6.98 -3.77
N GLN A 140 -14.07 6.17 -4.34
CA GLN A 140 -13.79 6.21 -5.79
C GLN A 140 -14.97 5.76 -6.64
N ILE A 141 -15.78 4.82 -6.14
CA ILE A 141 -17.02 4.42 -6.83
C ILE A 141 -17.99 5.61 -6.96
N LYS A 142 -18.02 6.48 -5.96
CA LYS A 142 -18.93 7.64 -5.92
C LYS A 142 -18.41 8.86 -6.67
N GLU A 143 -17.12 8.86 -7.06
CA GLU A 143 -16.56 10.00 -7.80
C GLU A 143 -17.14 10.05 -9.22
N PRO A 144 -17.41 11.28 -9.75
CA PRO A 144 -17.82 11.42 -11.13
C PRO A 144 -16.74 10.86 -12.06
N LYS A 145 -17.15 10.12 -13.07
CA LYS A 145 -16.23 9.66 -14.13
C LYS A 145 -15.93 10.82 -15.06
N HIS A 146 -14.67 11.04 -15.31
CA HIS A 146 -14.18 12.03 -16.25
C HIS A 146 -13.80 11.41 -17.56
#